data_8ec8272f9f63a95bcb06c18d4dcedd44
#
_entry.id   8ec8272f9f63a95bcb06c18d4dcedd44
#
_cell.length_a   1.000
_cell.length_b   1.000
_cell.length_c   1.000
_cell.angle_alpha   90.00
_cell.angle_beta   90.00
_cell.angle_gamma   90.00
#
_symmetry.space_group_name_H-M   'P 1'
#
loop_
_entity.id
_entity.type
_entity.pdbx_description
1 polymer ?
#
loop_
_entity_poly.entity_id
_entity_poly.type
_entity_poly.pdbx_seq_one_letter_code
_entity_poly.pdbx_strand_id
1 'polypeptide(L)'
;MIRKVFYFFFSLALSFLLSGNESFIPDPPSISSSNYILIDANTNRVLAEMNPDEEIEPASITKIMTGYIVSDQIQDGFITLDDEVLISENCWRKKGSRMFIEEGSRVVLLDLIKGMVIQSGNDATCAIAEHVAGSEDNFVNLMMRYAEKMALDNTSFINPSGWPDTDHYSSAKDIAKLSTLLIKDFPDHYLLYKEKWFTYNNIRQRNRNALLWQDDSIDGLKTGHTESAGFCLVSSGTREQTRLIAVTLKSKSEKTRLTDNRRLLDYGFRYFRTKKLVTEGQNVKEEQVWGGELEKVAIAPIQDFYLTLPLRDFKKIESFVSLEDYLQAPISKNQIVGKMLFKLGEEEVGSVDLVTVKEVKSQGVFGRAWSNIKLLVYRFLMEEE
;
A
#
# COMPACT_ATOMS: atom_id res chain seq x y z
N MET A 1 -30.31 11.55 -66.07
CA MET A 1 -28.93 11.57 -65.55
C MET A 1 -28.88 12.45 -64.31
N ILE A 2 -29.67 12.20 -63.23
CA ILE A 2 -29.65 12.91 -61.95
C ILE A 2 -30.40 11.98 -60.97
N ARG A 3 -29.72 10.96 -60.40
CA ARG A 3 -30.31 10.12 -59.33
C ARG A 3 -29.29 9.24 -58.58
N LYS A 4 -28.05 9.71 -58.33
CA LYS A 4 -27.03 8.94 -57.59
C LYS A 4 -26.14 9.77 -56.65
N VAL A 5 -26.60 10.89 -56.10
CA VAL A 5 -25.75 11.76 -55.22
C VAL A 5 -26.31 11.90 -53.80
N PHE A 6 -27.41 11.23 -53.41
CA PHE A 6 -28.06 11.55 -52.14
C PHE A 6 -27.91 10.49 -51.03
N TYR A 7 -27.07 9.43 -51.20
CA TYR A 7 -26.88 8.38 -50.20
C TYR A 7 -25.53 8.38 -49.50
N PHE A 8 -24.65 9.37 -49.72
CA PHE A 8 -23.31 9.36 -49.14
C PHE A 8 -23.12 10.28 -47.91
N PHE A 9 -24.12 11.06 -47.52
CA PHE A 9 -24.02 12.01 -46.40
C PHE A 9 -24.74 11.58 -45.11
N PHE A 10 -25.41 10.43 -45.06
CA PHE A 10 -26.15 10.03 -43.88
C PHE A 10 -25.44 8.98 -43.02
N SER A 11 -24.30 8.42 -43.44
CA SER A 11 -23.54 7.44 -42.66
C SER A 11 -22.41 8.00 -41.81
N LEU A 12 -22.14 9.32 -41.88
CA LEU A 12 -21.06 9.97 -41.11
C LEU A 12 -21.54 10.67 -39.81
N ALA A 13 -22.84 10.68 -39.53
CA ALA A 13 -23.39 11.35 -38.35
C ALA A 13 -23.77 10.41 -37.21
N LEU A 14 -23.56 9.07 -37.36
CA LEU A 14 -23.95 8.10 -36.33
C LEU A 14 -22.76 7.50 -35.54
N SER A 15 -21.54 7.95 -35.77
CA SER A 15 -20.34 7.47 -35.08
C SER A 15 -19.93 8.28 -33.85
N PHE A 16 -20.73 9.25 -33.42
CA PHE A 16 -20.39 10.17 -32.32
C PHE A 16 -21.25 9.99 -31.06
N LEU A 17 -22.02 8.93 -30.93
CA LEU A 17 -22.92 8.73 -29.78
C LEU A 17 -22.61 7.50 -28.93
N LEU A 18 -21.39 6.95 -29.02
CA LEU A 18 -20.90 5.92 -28.10
C LEU A 18 -19.68 6.42 -27.33
N SER A 19 -19.71 7.68 -26.87
CA SER A 19 -18.88 8.08 -25.74
C SER A 19 -19.57 7.53 -24.50
N GLY A 20 -19.11 6.38 -24.03
CA GLY A 20 -19.53 5.83 -22.76
C GLY A 20 -19.48 6.93 -21.70
N ASN A 21 -20.45 6.95 -20.79
CA ASN A 21 -20.49 7.81 -19.62
C ASN A 21 -19.24 7.57 -18.75
N GLU A 22 -18.07 8.05 -19.17
CA GLU A 22 -16.90 8.10 -18.31
C GLU A 22 -17.28 8.92 -17.07
N SER A 23 -16.98 8.37 -15.90
CA SER A 23 -17.18 9.12 -14.66
C SER A 23 -16.27 10.34 -14.68
N PHE A 24 -16.88 11.53 -14.83
CA PHE A 24 -16.12 12.77 -14.76
C PHE A 24 -15.48 12.91 -13.38
N ILE A 25 -14.18 12.69 -13.31
CA ILE A 25 -13.34 13.02 -12.16
C ILE A 25 -12.65 14.31 -12.48
N PRO A 26 -12.82 15.37 -11.66
CA PRO A 26 -12.05 16.59 -11.85
C PRO A 26 -10.55 16.32 -11.74
N ASP A 27 -9.75 17.14 -12.39
CA ASP A 27 -8.30 17.10 -12.23
C ASP A 27 -7.91 17.20 -10.75
N PRO A 28 -6.76 16.61 -10.35
CA PRO A 28 -6.22 16.76 -9.01
C PRO A 28 -6.10 18.23 -8.61
N PRO A 29 -6.25 18.55 -7.32
CA PRO A 29 -6.17 19.93 -6.86
C PRO A 29 -4.79 20.50 -7.13
N SER A 30 -4.73 21.77 -7.58
CA SER A 30 -3.46 22.48 -7.62
C SER A 30 -2.92 22.67 -6.20
N ILE A 31 -1.72 22.17 -5.95
CA ILE A 31 -0.97 22.30 -4.70
C ILE A 31 0.38 22.96 -4.96
N SER A 32 1.02 23.45 -3.90
CA SER A 32 2.28 24.20 -4.01
C SER A 32 3.52 23.33 -3.96
N SER A 33 3.38 22.10 -3.45
CA SER A 33 4.46 21.11 -3.42
C SER A 33 4.78 20.68 -4.85
N SER A 34 6.07 20.67 -5.21
CA SER A 34 6.51 20.24 -6.54
C SER A 34 6.63 18.72 -6.67
N ASN A 35 6.71 18.01 -5.55
CA ASN A 35 6.91 16.58 -5.50
C ASN A 35 5.87 15.97 -4.55
N TYR A 36 4.95 15.22 -5.11
CA TYR A 36 3.91 14.60 -4.31
C TYR A 36 3.33 13.34 -4.96
N ILE A 37 2.71 12.52 -4.12
CA ILE A 37 1.89 11.41 -4.55
C ILE A 37 0.72 11.22 -3.57
N LEU A 38 -0.43 10.84 -4.11
CA LEU A 38 -1.59 10.35 -3.36
C LEU A 38 -1.91 8.94 -3.86
N ILE A 39 -1.90 7.97 -2.96
CA ILE A 39 -2.25 6.59 -3.28
C ILE A 39 -3.35 6.04 -2.38
N ASP A 40 -4.06 5.03 -2.87
CA ASP A 40 -4.82 4.12 -2.02
C ASP A 40 -3.88 3.01 -1.52
N ALA A 41 -3.79 2.83 -0.21
CA ALA A 41 -2.86 1.89 0.40
C ALA A 41 -3.26 0.42 0.25
N ASN A 42 -4.54 0.12 0.00
CA ASN A 42 -5.01 -1.26 -0.17
C ASN A 42 -4.72 -1.81 -1.57
N THR A 43 -4.76 -0.93 -2.57
CA THR A 43 -4.62 -1.32 -4.00
C THR A 43 -3.35 -0.77 -4.65
N ASN A 44 -2.61 0.11 -3.98
CA ASN A 44 -1.49 0.88 -4.51
C ASN A 44 -1.86 1.75 -5.71
N ARG A 45 -3.16 1.98 -5.95
CA ARG A 45 -3.60 2.84 -7.05
C ARG A 45 -3.18 4.28 -6.80
N VAL A 46 -2.46 4.86 -7.76
CA VAL A 46 -2.12 6.28 -7.76
C VAL A 46 -3.36 7.09 -8.15
N LEU A 47 -3.72 8.07 -7.33
CA LEU A 47 -4.88 8.94 -7.54
C LEU A 47 -4.48 10.35 -7.99
N ALA A 48 -3.29 10.80 -7.62
CA ALA A 48 -2.68 12.05 -8.05
C ALA A 48 -1.18 12.02 -7.79
N GLU A 49 -0.39 12.58 -8.69
CA GLU A 49 1.06 12.66 -8.52
C GLU A 49 1.67 13.81 -9.31
N MET A 50 2.85 14.26 -8.88
CA MET A 50 3.73 15.17 -9.62
C MET A 50 5.17 14.90 -9.22
N ASN A 51 6.04 14.65 -10.20
CA ASN A 51 7.45 14.29 -10.01
C ASN A 51 7.65 13.23 -8.91
N PRO A 52 6.90 12.10 -8.93
CA PRO A 52 6.87 11.15 -7.82
C PRO A 52 8.18 10.38 -7.64
N ASP A 53 8.99 10.25 -8.69
CA ASP A 53 10.25 9.52 -8.72
C ASP A 53 11.51 10.41 -8.55
N GLU A 54 11.34 11.76 -8.42
CA GLU A 54 12.45 12.67 -8.21
C GLU A 54 13.11 12.44 -6.84
N GLU A 55 14.44 12.30 -6.85
CA GLU A 55 15.26 12.13 -5.65
C GLU A 55 15.33 13.43 -4.85
N ILE A 56 14.91 13.40 -3.59
CA ILE A 56 14.79 14.55 -2.71
C ILE A 56 15.26 14.17 -1.32
N GLU A 57 15.96 15.08 -0.64
CA GLU A 57 16.24 14.91 0.78
C GLU A 57 14.93 14.69 1.57
N PRO A 58 14.74 13.53 2.22
CA PRO A 58 13.49 13.22 2.92
C PRO A 58 13.41 13.87 4.31
N ALA A 59 14.50 14.43 4.82
CA ALA A 59 14.60 14.87 6.19
C ALA A 59 14.12 13.76 7.16
N SER A 60 13.44 14.10 8.25
CA SER A 60 12.93 13.11 9.22
C SER A 60 11.83 12.17 8.72
N ILE A 61 11.44 12.23 7.44
CA ILE A 61 10.62 11.17 6.84
C ILE A 61 11.38 9.84 6.82
N THR A 62 12.71 9.88 6.75
CA THR A 62 13.62 8.73 6.92
C THR A 62 13.27 7.82 8.10
N LYS A 63 12.76 8.40 9.19
CA LYS A 63 12.39 7.67 10.41
C LYS A 63 11.23 6.67 10.21
N ILE A 64 10.53 6.73 9.07
CA ILE A 64 9.58 5.69 8.69
C ILE A 64 10.32 4.37 8.45
N MET A 65 11.49 4.40 7.77
CA MET A 65 12.32 3.21 7.59
C MET A 65 12.87 2.70 8.93
N THR A 66 13.34 3.60 9.80
CA THR A 66 13.77 3.21 11.15
C THR A 66 12.65 2.56 11.95
N GLY A 67 11.43 3.12 11.85
CA GLY A 67 10.23 2.56 12.48
C GLY A 67 9.83 1.21 11.90
N TYR A 68 9.97 1.01 10.58
CA TYR A 68 9.73 -0.27 9.94
C TYR A 68 10.70 -1.34 10.45
N ILE A 69 12.01 -1.05 10.44
CA ILE A 69 13.04 -2.00 10.87
C ILE A 69 12.86 -2.39 12.34
N VAL A 70 12.65 -1.43 13.25
CA VAL A 70 12.46 -1.75 14.67
C VAL A 70 11.21 -2.59 14.90
N SER A 71 10.15 -2.35 14.13
CA SER A 71 8.91 -3.13 14.19
C SER A 71 9.13 -4.58 13.72
N ASP A 72 9.90 -4.76 12.65
CA ASP A 72 10.26 -6.08 12.10
C ASP A 72 11.12 -6.87 13.11
N GLN A 73 12.13 -6.22 13.72
CA GLN A 73 12.98 -6.86 14.74
C GLN A 73 12.21 -7.25 16.01
N ILE A 74 11.17 -6.49 16.38
CA ILE A 74 10.27 -6.83 17.48
C ILE A 74 9.38 -8.01 17.09
N GLN A 75 8.82 -8.02 15.89
CA GLN A 75 7.97 -9.10 15.39
C GLN A 75 8.73 -10.43 15.29
N ASP A 76 10.00 -10.38 14.89
CA ASP A 76 10.89 -11.54 14.81
C ASP A 76 11.43 -11.99 16.19
N GLY A 77 11.17 -11.23 17.26
CA GLY A 77 11.56 -11.54 18.63
C GLY A 77 13.05 -11.31 18.95
N PHE A 78 13.78 -10.56 18.12
CA PHE A 78 15.18 -10.19 18.39
C PHE A 78 15.31 -9.13 19.48
N ILE A 79 14.35 -8.22 19.58
CA ILE A 79 14.23 -7.19 20.61
C ILE A 79 12.78 -7.11 21.11
N THR A 80 12.55 -6.49 22.26
CA THR A 80 11.20 -6.31 22.82
C THR A 80 10.92 -4.85 23.16
N LEU A 81 9.65 -4.48 23.25
CA LEU A 81 9.25 -3.11 23.63
C LEU A 81 9.73 -2.73 25.04
N ASP A 82 9.96 -3.72 25.91
CA ASP A 82 10.37 -3.53 27.30
C ASP A 82 11.90 -3.51 27.49
N ASP A 83 12.68 -3.64 26.42
CA ASP A 83 14.15 -3.60 26.49
C ASP A 83 14.61 -2.27 27.06
N GLU A 84 15.56 -2.33 28.01
CA GLU A 84 16.22 -1.16 28.56
C GLU A 84 17.46 -0.80 27.74
N VAL A 85 17.36 0.24 26.92
CA VAL A 85 18.41 0.72 26.02
C VAL A 85 19.37 1.66 26.76
N LEU A 86 20.66 1.30 26.78
CA LEU A 86 21.70 2.17 27.32
C LEU A 86 21.96 3.33 26.35
N ILE A 87 21.90 4.56 26.86
CA ILE A 87 22.10 5.76 26.05
C ILE A 87 23.59 6.13 25.99
N SER A 88 24.13 6.07 24.77
CA SER A 88 25.52 6.47 24.49
C SER A 88 25.69 7.99 24.47
N GLU A 89 26.94 8.47 24.68
CA GLU A 89 27.31 9.86 24.48
C GLU A 89 26.99 10.34 23.05
N ASN A 90 27.21 9.48 22.02
CA ASN A 90 26.88 9.78 20.63
C ASN A 90 25.42 10.16 20.49
N CYS A 91 24.52 9.34 21.01
CA CYS A 91 23.07 9.53 20.89
C CYS A 91 22.60 10.75 21.71
N TRP A 92 23.10 10.92 22.93
CA TRP A 92 22.81 12.09 23.76
C TRP A 92 23.18 13.40 23.08
N ARG A 93 24.33 13.45 22.35
CA ARG A 93 24.83 14.65 21.67
C ARG A 93 24.11 14.98 20.36
N LYS A 94 23.18 14.14 19.87
CA LYS A 94 22.49 14.40 18.61
C LYS A 94 21.79 15.75 18.61
N LYS A 95 21.95 16.47 17.48
CA LYS A 95 21.36 17.80 17.28
C LYS A 95 19.98 17.72 16.64
N GLY A 96 19.30 18.84 16.58
CA GLY A 96 17.96 18.95 15.97
C GLY A 96 16.84 18.61 16.95
N SER A 97 15.82 17.86 16.46
CA SER A 97 14.71 17.43 17.30
C SER A 97 15.15 16.37 18.30
N ARG A 98 14.75 16.49 19.57
CA ARG A 98 15.15 15.56 20.64
C ARG A 98 13.97 15.21 21.55
N MET A 99 13.99 13.99 22.12
CA MET A 99 13.13 13.63 23.24
C MET A 99 13.78 13.97 24.59
N PHE A 100 15.09 14.36 24.59
CA PHE A 100 15.90 14.74 25.76
C PHE A 100 16.26 13.57 26.67
N ILE A 101 16.78 12.49 26.06
CA ILE A 101 17.43 11.40 26.81
C ILE A 101 18.76 11.87 27.41
N GLU A 102 19.19 11.19 28.49
CA GLU A 102 20.43 11.53 29.21
C GLU A 102 21.50 10.45 28.98
N GLU A 103 22.76 10.88 28.81
CA GLU A 103 23.90 9.98 28.68
C GLU A 103 24.01 9.03 29.88
N GLY A 104 24.31 7.76 29.60
CA GLY A 104 24.46 6.70 30.58
C GLY A 104 23.16 6.23 31.25
N SER A 105 22.01 6.88 30.93
CA SER A 105 20.72 6.41 31.41
C SER A 105 20.25 5.15 30.63
N ARG A 106 19.30 4.42 31.21
CA ARG A 106 18.58 3.35 30.53
C ARG A 106 17.17 3.81 30.23
N VAL A 107 16.75 3.68 28.98
CA VAL A 107 15.44 4.10 28.50
C VAL A 107 14.72 2.93 27.86
N VAL A 108 13.47 2.72 28.22
CA VAL A 108 12.63 1.67 27.63
C VAL A 108 12.46 1.89 26.14
N LEU A 109 12.64 0.84 25.33
CA LEU A 109 12.57 0.91 23.87
C LEU A 109 11.25 1.53 23.37
N LEU A 110 10.12 1.20 23.99
CA LEU A 110 8.82 1.79 23.67
C LEU A 110 8.85 3.33 23.80
N ASP A 111 9.50 3.88 24.83
CA ASP A 111 9.60 5.33 25.01
C ASP A 111 10.50 5.97 23.94
N LEU A 112 11.59 5.30 23.55
CA LEU A 112 12.43 5.74 22.43
C LEU A 112 11.64 5.76 21.11
N ILE A 113 10.85 4.72 20.84
CA ILE A 113 9.99 4.67 19.64
C ILE A 113 8.97 5.81 19.67
N LYS A 114 8.29 6.06 20.80
CA LYS A 114 7.37 7.20 20.95
C LYS A 114 8.08 8.54 20.76
N GLY A 115 9.28 8.72 21.33
CA GLY A 115 10.11 9.90 21.14
C GLY A 115 10.49 10.13 19.67
N MET A 116 10.82 9.07 18.94
CA MET A 116 11.13 9.11 17.52
C MET A 116 9.89 9.45 16.67
N VAL A 117 8.75 8.79 16.91
CA VAL A 117 7.53 8.94 16.11
C VAL A 117 6.86 10.29 16.36
N ILE A 118 6.65 10.66 17.64
CA ILE A 118 5.84 11.81 18.03
C ILE A 118 6.64 13.11 17.94
N GLN A 119 7.81 13.16 18.57
CA GLN A 119 8.66 14.35 18.62
C GLN A 119 9.69 14.40 17.51
N SER A 120 9.90 13.29 16.79
CA SER A 120 10.96 13.17 15.79
C SER A 120 12.37 13.22 16.39
N GLY A 121 12.58 12.70 17.62
CA GLY A 121 13.82 12.75 18.36
C GLY A 121 14.97 12.08 17.60
N ASN A 122 16.03 12.82 17.27
CA ASN A 122 17.24 12.29 16.65
C ASN A 122 18.05 11.48 17.65
N ASP A 123 18.06 11.90 18.92
CA ASP A 123 18.63 11.19 20.05
C ASP A 123 18.01 9.81 20.25
N ALA A 124 16.69 9.75 20.30
CA ALA A 124 15.94 8.49 20.38
C ALA A 124 16.19 7.59 19.16
N THR A 125 16.21 8.18 17.95
CA THR A 125 16.45 7.43 16.70
C THR A 125 17.84 6.80 16.68
N CYS A 126 18.86 7.52 17.12
CA CYS A 126 20.23 7.03 17.29
C CYS A 126 20.27 5.87 18.30
N ALA A 127 19.63 6.01 19.46
CA ALA A 127 19.60 4.95 20.48
C ALA A 127 18.92 3.68 19.99
N ILE A 128 17.82 3.81 19.24
CA ILE A 128 17.17 2.69 18.57
C ILE A 128 18.14 2.01 17.58
N ALA A 129 18.83 2.78 16.75
CA ALA A 129 19.75 2.24 15.74
C ALA A 129 20.93 1.50 16.39
N GLU A 130 21.53 2.08 17.43
CA GLU A 130 22.62 1.42 18.18
C GLU A 130 22.13 0.15 18.90
N HIS A 131 20.92 0.16 19.45
CA HIS A 131 20.34 -1.02 20.12
C HIS A 131 20.10 -2.17 19.15
N VAL A 132 19.54 -1.88 17.97
CA VAL A 132 19.21 -2.89 16.95
C VAL A 132 20.45 -3.45 16.25
N ALA A 133 21.42 -2.59 15.92
CA ALA A 133 22.54 -2.97 15.03
C ALA A 133 23.94 -2.76 15.63
N GLY A 134 24.03 -2.31 16.88
CA GLY A 134 25.28 -2.03 17.59
C GLY A 134 25.93 -0.69 17.21
N SER A 135 25.58 -0.11 16.06
CA SER A 135 26.04 1.23 15.62
C SER A 135 25.10 1.82 14.57
N GLU A 136 25.14 3.15 14.37
CA GLU A 136 24.39 3.80 13.29
C GLU A 136 24.85 3.32 11.90
N ASP A 137 26.14 3.08 11.69
CA ASP A 137 26.67 2.60 10.40
C ASP A 137 26.13 1.21 10.05
N ASN A 138 26.11 0.29 11.01
CA ASN A 138 25.53 -1.02 10.82
C ASN A 138 24.02 -0.94 10.55
N PHE A 139 23.33 -0.01 11.22
CA PHE A 139 21.91 0.22 11.01
C PHE A 139 21.63 0.79 9.61
N VAL A 140 22.49 1.68 9.10
CA VAL A 140 22.41 2.18 7.71
C VAL A 140 22.56 1.04 6.70
N ASN A 141 23.53 0.14 6.93
CA ASN A 141 23.66 -1.05 6.08
C ASN A 141 22.38 -1.91 6.11
N LEU A 142 21.71 -1.99 7.26
CA LEU A 142 20.44 -2.68 7.37
C LEU A 142 19.33 -1.91 6.62
N MET A 143 19.23 -0.60 6.76
CA MET A 143 18.29 0.26 6.02
C MET A 143 18.40 0.05 4.51
N MET A 144 19.63 0.01 3.97
CA MET A 144 19.85 -0.21 2.53
C MET A 144 19.41 -1.60 2.06
N ARG A 145 19.62 -2.65 2.87
CA ARG A 145 19.10 -3.99 2.55
C ARG A 145 17.55 -4.03 2.53
N TYR A 146 16.90 -3.32 3.45
CA TYR A 146 15.44 -3.21 3.44
C TYR A 146 14.96 -2.39 2.24
N ALA A 147 15.64 -1.31 1.87
CA ALA A 147 15.33 -0.53 0.68
C ALA A 147 15.40 -1.38 -0.59
N GLU A 148 16.45 -2.20 -0.74
CA GLU A 148 16.60 -3.16 -1.85
C GLU A 148 15.48 -4.21 -1.83
N LYS A 149 15.23 -4.88 -0.68
CA LYS A 149 14.16 -5.88 -0.53
C LYS A 149 12.78 -5.33 -0.88
N MET A 150 12.55 -4.06 -0.56
CA MET A 150 11.31 -3.35 -0.86
C MET A 150 11.28 -2.76 -2.27
N ALA A 151 12.37 -2.85 -3.06
CA ALA A 151 12.53 -2.16 -4.34
C ALA A 151 12.18 -0.67 -4.23
N LEU A 152 12.87 0.05 -3.33
CA LEU A 152 12.84 1.51 -3.21
C LEU A 152 13.95 2.07 -4.11
N ASP A 153 13.66 2.16 -5.41
CA ASP A 153 14.68 2.32 -6.45
C ASP A 153 15.31 3.73 -6.48
N ASN A 154 14.62 4.73 -5.89
CA ASN A 154 15.08 6.12 -5.80
C ASN A 154 15.37 6.52 -4.35
N THR A 155 15.95 5.60 -3.57
CA THR A 155 16.19 5.82 -2.14
C THR A 155 17.60 5.42 -1.72
N SER A 156 18.28 6.31 -1.03
CA SER A 156 19.57 6.08 -0.38
C SER A 156 19.55 6.64 1.04
N PHE A 157 19.94 5.83 2.02
CA PHE A 157 20.03 6.22 3.42
C PHE A 157 21.49 6.27 3.88
N ILE A 158 21.89 7.39 4.51
CA ILE A 158 23.23 7.62 5.08
C ILE A 158 23.20 7.70 6.60
N ASN A 159 22.02 7.91 7.18
CA ASN A 159 21.81 7.89 8.63
C ASN A 159 20.37 7.53 8.97
N PRO A 160 20.07 7.09 10.22
CA PRO A 160 18.73 6.62 10.59
C PRO A 160 17.71 7.75 10.83
N SER A 161 18.16 9.00 10.91
CA SER A 161 17.34 10.13 11.36
C SER A 161 16.87 11.06 10.24
N GLY A 162 17.51 11.03 9.06
CA GLY A 162 17.31 11.99 7.98
C GLY A 162 18.04 13.31 8.24
N TRP A 163 19.19 13.26 8.93
CA TRP A 163 20.09 14.38 9.02
C TRP A 163 20.65 14.69 7.62
N PRO A 164 20.77 15.97 7.23
CA PRO A 164 21.19 16.35 5.88
C PRO A 164 22.52 15.72 5.45
N ASP A 165 22.50 15.14 4.25
CA ASP A 165 23.66 14.62 3.54
C ASP A 165 23.32 14.59 2.04
N THR A 166 24.29 14.87 1.18
CA THR A 166 24.08 14.91 -0.29
C THR A 166 23.67 13.57 -0.88
N ASP A 167 24.12 12.47 -0.27
CA ASP A 167 23.83 11.12 -0.72
C ASP A 167 22.61 10.49 0.00
N HIS A 168 21.93 11.30 0.86
CA HIS A 168 20.73 10.89 1.59
C HIS A 168 19.47 11.41 0.90
N TYR A 169 18.81 10.56 0.12
CA TYR A 169 17.63 10.93 -0.65
C TYR A 169 16.56 9.83 -0.66
N SER A 170 15.37 10.20 -1.06
CA SER A 170 14.25 9.31 -1.36
C SER A 170 13.27 10.01 -2.32
N SER A 171 12.31 9.27 -2.85
CA SER A 171 11.25 9.82 -3.70
C SER A 171 9.89 9.78 -3.02
N ALA A 172 8.93 10.59 -3.51
CA ALA A 172 7.57 10.57 -2.99
C ALA A 172 6.91 9.19 -3.15
N LYS A 173 7.21 8.49 -4.25
CA LYS A 173 6.71 7.14 -4.54
C LYS A 173 7.29 6.08 -3.61
N ASP A 174 8.60 6.09 -3.38
CA ASP A 174 9.24 5.15 -2.47
C ASP A 174 8.76 5.35 -1.02
N ILE A 175 8.63 6.62 -0.60
CA ILE A 175 8.06 6.97 0.71
C ILE A 175 6.63 6.47 0.86
N ALA A 176 5.79 6.61 -0.18
CA ALA A 176 4.42 6.10 -0.16
C ALA A 176 4.39 4.57 -0.06
N LYS A 177 5.25 3.88 -0.81
CA LYS A 177 5.41 2.42 -0.77
C LYS A 177 5.87 1.94 0.62
N LEU A 178 6.92 2.55 1.18
CA LEU A 178 7.40 2.26 2.52
C LEU A 178 6.33 2.48 3.58
N SER A 179 5.56 3.58 3.46
CA SER A 179 4.46 3.89 4.37
C SER A 179 3.34 2.85 4.31
N THR A 180 3.02 2.37 3.10
CA THR A 180 2.04 1.30 2.89
C THR A 180 2.48 0.01 3.57
N LEU A 181 3.76 -0.38 3.38
CA LEU A 181 4.32 -1.58 4.00
C LEU A 181 4.31 -1.48 5.53
N LEU A 182 4.72 -0.34 6.10
CA LEU A 182 4.67 -0.13 7.55
C LEU A 182 3.27 -0.35 8.13
N ILE A 183 2.25 0.21 7.46
CA ILE A 183 0.86 0.09 7.92
C ILE A 183 0.33 -1.34 7.80
N LYS A 184 0.70 -2.04 6.70
CA LYS A 184 0.23 -3.37 6.39
C LYS A 184 0.89 -4.45 7.24
N ASP A 185 2.22 -4.37 7.39
CA ASP A 185 3.01 -5.42 8.00
C ASP A 185 3.03 -5.29 9.54
N PHE A 186 2.91 -4.05 10.07
CA PHE A 186 2.98 -3.77 11.51
C PHE A 186 1.81 -2.90 11.99
N PRO A 187 0.54 -3.34 11.84
CA PRO A 187 -0.63 -2.53 12.17
C PRO A 187 -0.69 -2.12 13.65
N ASP A 188 -0.22 -2.97 14.57
CA ASP A 188 -0.22 -2.67 16.00
C ASP A 188 0.82 -1.60 16.36
N HIS A 189 2.03 -1.68 15.82
CA HIS A 189 3.07 -0.66 16.01
C HIS A 189 2.70 0.65 15.32
N TYR A 190 1.99 0.59 14.20
CA TYR A 190 1.49 1.76 13.50
C TYR A 190 0.55 2.62 14.37
N LEU A 191 -0.15 2.04 15.35
CA LEU A 191 -1.01 2.81 16.27
C LEU A 191 -0.27 3.91 17.02
N LEU A 192 1.04 3.77 17.25
CA LEU A 192 1.86 4.79 17.90
C LEU A 192 1.92 6.12 17.11
N TYR A 193 1.75 6.07 15.78
CA TYR A 193 1.79 7.25 14.92
C TYR A 193 0.56 8.17 15.09
N LYS A 194 -0.53 7.62 15.64
CA LYS A 194 -1.75 8.38 15.98
C LYS A 194 -1.66 9.11 17.32
N GLU A 195 -0.71 8.75 18.17
CA GLU A 195 -0.58 9.38 19.49
C GLU A 195 -0.30 10.89 19.35
N LYS A 196 -1.15 11.71 19.98
CA LYS A 196 -1.10 13.18 19.90
C LYS A 196 -0.05 13.80 20.82
N TRP A 197 0.26 13.13 21.93
CA TRP A 197 1.14 13.62 22.99
C TRP A 197 2.01 12.50 23.53
N PHE A 198 3.23 12.86 23.88
CA PHE A 198 4.17 11.99 24.61
C PHE A 198 4.79 12.78 25.76
N THR A 199 5.00 12.17 26.91
CA THR A 199 5.66 12.78 28.06
C THR A 199 6.83 11.91 28.49
N TYR A 200 8.03 12.48 28.50
CA TYR A 200 9.25 11.84 28.98
C TYR A 200 10.00 12.82 29.86
N ASN A 201 10.55 12.37 31.00
CA ASN A 201 11.25 13.22 31.98
C ASN A 201 10.49 14.51 32.33
N ASN A 202 9.19 14.44 32.56
CA ASN A 202 8.27 15.55 32.80
C ASN A 202 8.18 16.59 31.66
N ILE A 203 8.75 16.30 30.49
CA ILE A 203 8.65 17.12 29.30
C ILE A 203 7.53 16.58 28.41
N ARG A 204 6.42 17.32 28.34
CA ARG A 204 5.29 16.97 27.48
C ARG A 204 5.52 17.51 26.07
N GLN A 205 5.53 16.62 25.09
CA GLN A 205 5.80 16.93 23.68
C GLN A 205 4.62 16.59 22.80
N ARG A 206 4.35 17.46 21.83
CA ARG A 206 3.24 17.31 20.89
C ARG A 206 3.69 16.60 19.62
N ASN A 207 2.84 15.72 19.06
CA ASN A 207 3.07 15.18 17.74
C ASN A 207 3.15 16.31 16.70
N ARG A 208 4.12 16.24 15.82
CA ARG A 208 4.38 17.29 14.81
C ARG A 208 3.43 17.24 13.62
N ASN A 209 2.70 16.14 13.44
CA ASN A 209 1.65 16.06 12.41
C ASN A 209 0.37 16.74 12.90
N ALA A 210 0.19 18.01 12.54
CA ALA A 210 -0.96 18.79 12.99
C ALA A 210 -2.31 18.32 12.37
N LEU A 211 -2.31 17.50 11.32
CA LEU A 211 -3.55 16.95 10.76
C LEU A 211 -4.27 16.02 11.74
N LEU A 212 -3.56 15.38 12.68
CA LEU A 212 -4.15 14.55 13.73
C LEU A 212 -5.18 15.29 14.61
N TRP A 213 -5.14 16.63 14.66
CA TRP A 213 -6.11 17.45 15.41
C TRP A 213 -7.21 18.02 14.54
N GLN A 214 -7.07 17.94 13.23
CA GLN A 214 -7.99 18.59 12.29
C GLN A 214 -8.99 17.61 11.67
N ASP A 215 -8.64 16.32 11.64
CA ASP A 215 -9.46 15.29 11.03
C ASP A 215 -9.24 13.96 11.76
N ASP A 216 -10.27 13.42 12.37
CA ASP A 216 -10.21 12.16 13.15
C ASP A 216 -10.00 10.93 12.26
N SER A 217 -10.19 11.04 10.93
CA SER A 217 -9.86 9.99 9.99
C SER A 217 -8.35 9.83 9.77
N ILE A 218 -7.53 10.82 10.18
CA ILE A 218 -6.07 10.79 10.06
C ILE A 218 -5.46 10.03 11.25
N ASP A 219 -4.58 9.08 10.96
CA ASP A 219 -3.95 8.21 11.95
C ASP A 219 -2.41 8.13 11.85
N GLY A 220 -1.80 8.94 11.01
CA GLY A 220 -0.33 9.01 10.81
C GLY A 220 0.05 10.09 9.83
N LEU A 221 1.28 10.21 9.41
CA LEU A 221 2.47 9.43 9.72
C LEU A 221 3.57 10.33 10.30
N LYS A 222 4.29 11.04 9.38
CA LYS A 222 5.55 11.68 9.74
C LYS A 222 5.76 13.02 9.05
N THR A 223 6.36 13.95 9.78
CA THR A 223 6.84 15.23 9.26
C THR A 223 8.36 15.20 9.09
N GLY A 224 8.87 15.95 8.11
CA GLY A 224 10.28 16.24 7.92
C GLY A 224 10.50 17.73 7.69
N HIS A 225 11.67 18.25 8.08
CA HIS A 225 12.12 19.59 7.75
C HIS A 225 13.63 19.71 7.92
N THR A 226 14.29 20.23 6.89
CA THR A 226 15.61 20.82 6.91
C THR A 226 15.57 22.05 6.00
N GLU A 227 16.60 22.88 6.01
CA GLU A 227 16.65 24.05 5.12
C GLU A 227 16.69 23.62 3.65
N SER A 228 17.42 22.55 3.33
CA SER A 228 17.53 22.00 1.96
C SER A 228 16.29 21.22 1.53
N ALA A 229 15.75 20.34 2.38
CA ALA A 229 14.57 19.55 2.10
C ALA A 229 13.26 20.36 2.04
N GLY A 230 13.24 21.57 2.64
CA GLY A 230 11.99 22.28 2.89
C GLY A 230 11.09 21.53 3.87
N PHE A 231 9.78 21.72 3.77
CA PHE A 231 8.80 21.09 4.66
C PHE A 231 8.17 19.86 4.00
N CYS A 232 8.36 18.70 4.60
CA CYS A 232 7.85 17.42 4.12
C CYS A 232 6.77 16.87 5.06
N LEU A 233 5.77 16.18 4.50
CA LEU A 233 4.70 15.53 5.26
C LEU A 233 4.24 14.26 4.56
N VAL A 234 4.17 13.19 5.31
CA VAL A 234 3.43 11.99 4.96
C VAL A 234 2.22 11.91 5.88
N SER A 235 1.04 11.80 5.32
CA SER A 235 -0.18 11.56 6.10
C SER A 235 -0.90 10.32 5.61
N SER A 236 -1.48 9.58 6.54
CA SER A 236 -2.41 8.49 6.25
C SER A 236 -3.74 8.76 6.93
N GLY A 237 -4.80 8.38 6.27
CA GLY A 237 -6.15 8.44 6.83
C GLY A 237 -7.02 7.32 6.27
N THR A 238 -8.05 6.96 7.04
CA THR A 238 -9.00 5.91 6.66
C THR A 238 -10.42 6.40 6.79
N ARG A 239 -11.21 6.25 5.72
CA ARG A 239 -12.67 6.43 5.75
C ARG A 239 -13.32 5.18 5.14
N GLU A 240 -14.16 4.51 5.92
CA GLU A 240 -14.72 3.20 5.56
C GLU A 240 -13.60 2.18 5.23
N GLN A 241 -13.58 1.61 4.03
CA GLN A 241 -12.54 0.67 3.57
C GLN A 241 -11.42 1.37 2.75
N THR A 242 -11.52 2.68 2.53
CA THR A 242 -10.55 3.45 1.76
C THR A 242 -9.47 4.00 2.68
N ARG A 243 -8.24 3.52 2.55
CA ARG A 243 -7.07 4.10 3.23
C ARG A 243 -6.22 4.85 2.21
N LEU A 244 -6.03 6.13 2.43
CA LEU A 244 -5.21 6.98 1.58
C LEU A 244 -3.90 7.35 2.27
N ILE A 245 -2.83 7.42 1.47
CA ILE A 245 -1.53 7.96 1.87
C ILE A 245 -1.21 9.12 0.95
N ALA A 246 -0.95 10.29 1.52
CA ALA A 246 -0.51 11.48 0.82
C ALA A 246 0.91 11.83 1.26
N VAL A 247 1.82 11.94 0.30
CA VAL A 247 3.20 12.40 0.49
C VAL A 247 3.36 13.74 -0.21
N THR A 248 3.84 14.76 0.52
CA THR A 248 4.23 16.06 -0.04
C THR A 248 5.64 16.41 0.41
N LEU A 249 6.52 16.70 -0.55
CA LEU A 249 7.92 17.03 -0.32
C LEU A 249 8.21 18.47 -0.82
N LYS A 250 9.29 19.09 -0.36
CA LYS A 250 9.72 20.45 -0.78
C LYS A 250 8.65 21.55 -0.63
N SER A 251 7.73 21.42 0.31
CA SER A 251 6.79 22.52 0.59
C SER A 251 7.50 23.73 1.18
N LYS A 252 7.01 24.93 0.85
CA LYS A 252 7.66 26.20 1.25
C LYS A 252 7.48 26.55 2.74
N SER A 253 6.50 25.98 3.41
CA SER A 253 6.22 26.26 4.82
C SER A 253 5.46 25.13 5.49
N GLU A 254 5.43 25.14 6.82
CA GLU A 254 4.61 24.19 7.59
C GLU A 254 3.13 24.28 7.24
N LYS A 255 2.59 25.51 7.11
CA LYS A 255 1.20 25.73 6.71
C LYS A 255 0.91 25.16 5.33
N THR A 256 1.83 25.38 4.40
CA THR A 256 1.66 24.89 3.01
C THR A 256 1.64 23.38 2.96
N ARG A 257 2.60 22.67 3.59
CA ARG A 257 2.61 21.19 3.60
C ARG A 257 1.32 20.60 4.18
N LEU A 258 0.77 21.22 5.24
CA LEU A 258 -0.50 20.78 5.83
C LEU A 258 -1.68 21.01 4.89
N THR A 259 -1.76 22.18 4.25
CA THR A 259 -2.84 22.53 3.33
C THR A 259 -2.80 21.65 2.08
N ASP A 260 -1.63 21.44 1.50
CA ASP A 260 -1.45 20.63 0.30
C ASP A 260 -1.78 19.16 0.56
N ASN A 261 -1.28 18.61 1.65
CA ASN A 261 -1.53 17.23 2.04
C ASN A 261 -3.04 16.99 2.31
N ARG A 262 -3.70 17.92 3.01
CA ARG A 262 -5.14 17.87 3.25
C ARG A 262 -5.94 17.93 1.94
N ARG A 263 -5.57 18.82 0.99
CA ARG A 263 -6.25 18.91 -0.31
C ARG A 263 -6.16 17.61 -1.09
N LEU A 264 -5.01 16.93 -1.06
CA LEU A 264 -4.85 15.61 -1.69
C LEU A 264 -5.75 14.57 -1.06
N LEU A 265 -5.78 14.47 0.28
CA LEU A 265 -6.64 13.52 0.99
C LEU A 265 -8.13 13.81 0.74
N ASP A 266 -8.54 15.07 0.82
CA ASP A 266 -9.92 15.48 0.55
C ASP A 266 -10.34 15.14 -0.89
N TYR A 267 -9.46 15.32 -1.88
CA TYR A 267 -9.68 14.90 -3.26
C TYR A 267 -9.88 13.39 -3.36
N GLY A 268 -8.97 12.60 -2.81
CA GLY A 268 -9.07 11.15 -2.85
C GLY A 268 -10.34 10.65 -2.18
N PHE A 269 -10.62 11.06 -0.95
CA PHE A 269 -11.83 10.67 -0.23
C PHE A 269 -13.14 11.17 -0.85
N ARG A 270 -13.11 12.25 -1.61
CA ARG A 270 -14.31 12.78 -2.28
C ARG A 270 -14.67 11.98 -3.51
N TYR A 271 -13.70 11.62 -4.32
CA TYR A 271 -13.95 11.08 -5.66
C TYR A 271 -13.76 9.57 -5.77
N PHE A 272 -12.96 8.96 -4.90
CA PHE A 272 -12.62 7.55 -4.96
C PHE A 272 -13.14 6.77 -3.75
N ARG A 273 -13.37 5.49 -3.96
CA ARG A 273 -13.67 4.52 -2.90
C ARG A 273 -12.91 3.24 -3.18
N THR A 274 -12.56 2.56 -2.11
CA THR A 274 -11.99 1.22 -2.13
C THR A 274 -13.02 0.26 -1.57
N LYS A 275 -13.23 -0.84 -2.26
CA LYS A 275 -14.12 -1.91 -1.81
C LYS A 275 -13.44 -3.25 -1.92
N LYS A 276 -13.64 -4.08 -0.92
CA LYS A 276 -13.36 -5.51 -1.02
C LYS A 276 -14.44 -6.12 -1.91
N LEU A 277 -14.06 -6.66 -3.05
CA LEU A 277 -14.99 -7.28 -4.00
C LEU A 277 -15.20 -8.76 -3.72
N VAL A 278 -14.16 -9.45 -3.26
CA VAL A 278 -14.22 -10.85 -2.84
C VAL A 278 -13.35 -11.07 -1.60
N THR A 279 -13.70 -12.10 -0.85
CA THR A 279 -12.96 -12.51 0.37
C THR A 279 -12.24 -13.83 0.09
N GLU A 280 -11.01 -13.95 0.61
CA GLU A 280 -10.23 -15.20 0.57
C GLU A 280 -11.06 -16.40 1.02
N GLY A 281 -10.98 -17.50 0.28
CA GLY A 281 -11.68 -18.76 0.61
C GLY A 281 -13.20 -18.73 0.44
N GLN A 282 -13.81 -17.60 0.07
CA GLN A 282 -15.25 -17.52 -0.21
C GLN A 282 -15.60 -18.34 -1.46
N ASN A 283 -16.49 -19.33 -1.33
CA ASN A 283 -16.96 -20.09 -2.48
C ASN A 283 -17.64 -19.16 -3.49
N VAL A 284 -17.07 -19.05 -4.70
CA VAL A 284 -17.61 -18.24 -5.80
C VAL A 284 -18.30 -19.10 -6.86
N LYS A 285 -17.89 -20.37 -6.98
CA LYS A 285 -18.45 -21.33 -7.94
C LYS A 285 -18.15 -22.76 -7.52
N GLU A 286 -19.06 -23.71 -7.81
CA GLU A 286 -18.75 -25.14 -7.82
C GLU A 286 -18.50 -25.58 -9.26
N GLU A 287 -17.37 -26.27 -9.50
CA GLU A 287 -16.99 -26.71 -10.84
C GLU A 287 -16.92 -28.23 -10.93
N GLN A 288 -17.28 -28.76 -12.10
CA GLN A 288 -17.24 -30.18 -12.41
C GLN A 288 -15.78 -30.70 -12.38
N VAL A 289 -15.55 -31.84 -11.72
CA VAL A 289 -14.26 -32.54 -11.73
C VAL A 289 -14.38 -33.84 -12.49
N TRP A 290 -13.56 -33.99 -13.52
CA TRP A 290 -13.53 -35.20 -14.35
C TRP A 290 -12.54 -36.22 -13.75
N GLY A 291 -12.98 -37.47 -13.64
CA GLY A 291 -12.15 -38.58 -13.12
C GLY A 291 -11.87 -38.53 -11.62
N GLY A 292 -12.54 -37.66 -10.86
CA GLY A 292 -12.38 -37.48 -9.42
C GLY A 292 -13.37 -38.31 -8.59
N GLU A 293 -12.98 -38.64 -7.34
CA GLU A 293 -13.88 -39.23 -6.34
C GLU A 293 -15.05 -38.31 -5.98
N LEU A 294 -14.85 -36.99 -6.13
CA LEU A 294 -15.89 -35.97 -6.01
C LEU A 294 -16.27 -35.50 -7.42
N GLU A 295 -17.57 -35.36 -7.70
CA GLU A 295 -18.07 -34.85 -8.98
C GLU A 295 -17.85 -33.35 -9.14
N LYS A 296 -17.79 -32.62 -8.03
CA LYS A 296 -17.61 -31.16 -8.01
C LYS A 296 -16.65 -30.73 -6.92
N VAL A 297 -15.96 -29.61 -7.15
CA VAL A 297 -15.14 -28.94 -6.18
C VAL A 297 -15.50 -27.45 -6.11
N ALA A 298 -15.51 -26.89 -4.90
CA ALA A 298 -15.68 -25.47 -4.70
C ALA A 298 -14.40 -24.73 -5.10
N ILE A 299 -14.58 -23.58 -5.77
CA ILE A 299 -13.51 -22.68 -6.20
C ILE A 299 -13.67 -21.37 -5.45
N ALA A 300 -12.56 -20.85 -4.94
CA ALA A 300 -12.51 -19.64 -4.13
C ALA A 300 -11.33 -18.74 -4.51
N PRO A 301 -11.40 -17.41 -4.28
CA PRO A 301 -10.27 -16.52 -4.39
C PRO A 301 -9.13 -16.93 -3.45
N ILE A 302 -7.88 -16.87 -3.93
CA ILE A 302 -6.67 -17.19 -3.17
C ILE A 302 -6.37 -16.16 -2.06
N GLN A 303 -6.91 -14.96 -2.20
CA GLN A 303 -6.72 -13.83 -1.28
C GLN A 303 -7.89 -12.86 -1.37
N ASP A 304 -8.00 -11.97 -0.38
CA ASP A 304 -8.88 -10.81 -0.46
C ASP A 304 -8.54 -9.95 -1.69
N PHE A 305 -9.55 -9.51 -2.42
CA PHE A 305 -9.34 -8.60 -3.56
C PHE A 305 -10.08 -7.29 -3.35
N TYR A 306 -9.29 -6.22 -3.37
CA TYR A 306 -9.77 -4.85 -3.26
C TYR A 306 -9.64 -4.13 -4.58
N LEU A 307 -10.56 -3.21 -4.85
CA LEU A 307 -10.52 -2.36 -6.02
C LEU A 307 -10.84 -0.93 -5.61
N THR A 308 -10.02 0.02 -6.11
CA THR A 308 -10.21 1.45 -5.90
C THR A 308 -10.66 2.08 -7.21
N LEU A 309 -11.85 2.66 -7.20
CA LEU A 309 -12.45 3.31 -8.38
C LEU A 309 -13.16 4.60 -7.99
N PRO A 310 -13.51 5.44 -8.99
CA PRO A 310 -14.50 6.48 -8.79
C PRO A 310 -15.80 5.89 -8.24
N LEU A 311 -16.39 6.58 -7.27
CA LEU A 311 -17.56 6.07 -6.54
C LEU A 311 -18.71 5.60 -7.46
N ARG A 312 -18.92 6.29 -8.58
CA ARG A 312 -20.03 5.98 -9.52
C ARG A 312 -19.78 4.73 -10.36
N ASP A 313 -18.50 4.35 -10.56
CA ASP A 313 -18.15 3.25 -11.45
C ASP A 313 -18.33 1.89 -10.81
N PHE A 314 -18.38 1.79 -9.48
CA PHE A 314 -18.67 0.53 -8.80
C PHE A 314 -20.00 -0.11 -9.20
N LYS A 315 -20.98 0.66 -9.67
CA LYS A 315 -22.28 0.14 -10.13
C LYS A 315 -22.21 -0.49 -11.53
N LYS A 316 -21.12 -0.26 -12.25
CA LYS A 316 -20.91 -0.72 -13.62
C LYS A 316 -19.92 -1.89 -13.70
N ILE A 317 -19.36 -2.32 -12.55
CA ILE A 317 -18.43 -3.44 -12.50
C ILE A 317 -19.18 -4.74 -12.76
N GLU A 318 -18.67 -5.49 -13.69
CA GLU A 318 -19.06 -6.87 -13.97
C GLU A 318 -17.93 -7.81 -13.55
N SER A 319 -18.27 -9.01 -13.11
CA SER A 319 -17.31 -10.02 -12.71
C SER A 319 -17.52 -11.31 -13.47
N PHE A 320 -16.43 -11.93 -13.92
CA PHE A 320 -16.43 -13.14 -14.71
C PHE A 320 -15.45 -14.16 -14.11
N VAL A 321 -15.86 -15.43 -14.06
CA VAL A 321 -14.96 -16.54 -13.72
C VAL A 321 -14.41 -17.12 -15.01
N SER A 322 -13.09 -17.06 -15.18
CA SER A 322 -12.36 -17.67 -16.30
C SER A 322 -11.52 -18.81 -15.78
N LEU A 323 -11.79 -20.02 -16.21
CA LEU A 323 -11.01 -21.22 -15.90
C LEU A 323 -10.05 -21.52 -17.04
N GLU A 324 -8.86 -22.04 -16.70
CA GLU A 324 -7.82 -22.35 -17.70
C GLU A 324 -8.16 -23.59 -18.53
N ASP A 325 -8.81 -24.58 -17.91
CA ASP A 325 -9.27 -25.83 -18.59
C ASP A 325 -10.33 -26.53 -17.72
N TYR A 326 -10.83 -27.66 -18.21
CA TYR A 326 -11.68 -28.59 -17.46
C TYR A 326 -10.89 -29.21 -16.31
N LEU A 327 -11.45 -29.19 -15.10
CA LEU A 327 -10.80 -29.75 -13.94
C LEU A 327 -10.76 -31.28 -14.00
N GLN A 328 -9.57 -31.84 -14.00
CA GLN A 328 -9.33 -33.29 -14.02
C GLN A 328 -8.59 -33.73 -12.76
N ALA A 329 -9.08 -34.78 -12.12
CA ALA A 329 -8.41 -35.35 -10.96
C ALA A 329 -7.11 -36.13 -11.33
N PRO A 330 -6.08 -36.11 -10.48
CA PRO A 330 -6.09 -35.58 -9.11
C PRO A 330 -5.94 -34.06 -9.08
N ILE A 331 -6.63 -33.41 -8.14
CA ILE A 331 -6.55 -31.97 -7.89
C ILE A 331 -6.04 -31.74 -6.47
N SER A 332 -5.04 -30.93 -6.31
CA SER A 332 -4.52 -30.54 -4.99
C SER A 332 -5.37 -29.44 -4.36
N LYS A 333 -5.44 -29.39 -3.04
CA LYS A 333 -5.97 -28.22 -2.34
C LYS A 333 -5.13 -26.99 -2.66
N ASN A 334 -5.76 -25.82 -2.84
CA ASN A 334 -5.12 -24.56 -3.21
C ASN A 334 -4.43 -24.59 -4.60
N GLN A 335 -4.80 -25.51 -5.46
CA GLN A 335 -4.33 -25.49 -6.85
C GLN A 335 -5.02 -24.33 -7.59
N ILE A 336 -4.23 -23.47 -8.24
CA ILE A 336 -4.74 -22.42 -9.12
C ILE A 336 -5.42 -23.09 -10.31
N VAL A 337 -6.65 -22.66 -10.63
CA VAL A 337 -7.49 -23.23 -11.69
C VAL A 337 -8.05 -22.19 -12.65
N GLY A 338 -7.78 -20.92 -12.39
CA GLY A 338 -8.23 -19.81 -13.23
C GLY A 338 -8.22 -18.49 -12.48
N LYS A 339 -8.98 -17.54 -12.98
CA LYS A 339 -9.09 -16.19 -12.42
C LYS A 339 -10.53 -15.71 -12.34
N MET A 340 -10.81 -14.86 -11.38
CA MET A 340 -11.99 -14.00 -11.39
C MET A 340 -11.56 -12.62 -11.90
N LEU A 341 -12.15 -12.23 -13.01
CA LEU A 341 -11.87 -10.97 -13.71
C LEU A 341 -12.93 -9.94 -13.34
N PHE A 342 -12.53 -8.70 -13.19
CA PHE A 342 -13.43 -7.57 -12.96
C PHE A 342 -13.27 -6.58 -14.12
N LYS A 343 -14.41 -6.25 -14.77
CA LYS A 343 -14.43 -5.35 -15.93
C LYS A 343 -15.30 -4.12 -15.65
N LEU A 344 -14.88 -3.01 -16.25
CA LEU A 344 -15.63 -1.77 -16.33
C LEU A 344 -15.89 -1.50 -17.83
N GLY A 345 -17.04 -1.91 -18.32
CA GLY A 345 -17.27 -2.02 -19.76
C GLY A 345 -16.36 -3.07 -20.39
N GLU A 346 -15.56 -2.68 -21.39
CA GLU A 346 -14.60 -3.57 -22.05
C GLU A 346 -13.23 -3.64 -21.34
N GLU A 347 -12.95 -2.72 -20.43
CA GLU A 347 -11.65 -2.62 -19.73
C GLU A 347 -11.60 -3.60 -18.55
N GLU A 348 -10.53 -4.41 -18.47
CA GLU A 348 -10.21 -5.18 -17.27
C GLU A 348 -9.57 -4.25 -16.24
N VAL A 349 -10.27 -4.08 -15.10
CA VAL A 349 -9.82 -3.20 -14.01
C VAL A 349 -9.15 -3.97 -12.87
N GLY A 350 -9.13 -5.29 -12.96
CA GLY A 350 -8.39 -6.14 -12.03
C GLY A 350 -8.81 -7.60 -12.08
N SER A 351 -8.01 -8.46 -11.46
CA SER A 351 -8.28 -9.89 -11.36
C SER A 351 -7.68 -10.50 -10.10
N VAL A 352 -8.21 -11.65 -9.70
CA VAL A 352 -7.70 -12.46 -8.59
C VAL A 352 -7.68 -13.93 -9.00
N ASP A 353 -6.61 -14.64 -8.62
CA ASP A 353 -6.48 -16.06 -8.89
C ASP A 353 -7.52 -16.87 -8.09
N LEU A 354 -8.07 -17.87 -8.73
CA LEU A 354 -9.02 -18.81 -8.14
C LEU A 354 -8.35 -20.15 -7.88
N VAL A 355 -8.60 -20.68 -6.69
CA VAL A 355 -8.05 -21.95 -6.23
C VAL A 355 -9.14 -22.93 -5.82
N THR A 356 -8.80 -24.21 -5.85
CA THR A 356 -9.64 -25.28 -5.34
C THR A 356 -9.62 -25.29 -3.81
N VAL A 357 -10.78 -25.39 -3.18
CA VAL A 357 -10.92 -25.35 -1.71
C VAL A 357 -10.52 -26.70 -1.08
N LYS A 358 -10.65 -27.79 -1.83
CA LYS A 358 -10.39 -29.17 -1.35
C LYS A 358 -9.57 -29.96 -2.36
N GLU A 359 -8.81 -30.93 -1.83
CA GLU A 359 -8.21 -31.98 -2.63
C GLU A 359 -9.29 -32.90 -3.22
N VAL A 360 -9.11 -33.34 -4.47
CA VAL A 360 -9.93 -34.35 -5.11
C VAL A 360 -9.04 -35.46 -5.66
N LYS A 361 -9.15 -36.65 -5.10
CA LYS A 361 -8.40 -37.84 -5.53
C LYS A 361 -9.00 -38.40 -6.80
N SER A 362 -8.17 -39.09 -7.60
CA SER A 362 -8.63 -39.80 -8.79
C SER A 362 -9.45 -41.01 -8.44
N GLN A 363 -10.51 -41.27 -9.21
CA GLN A 363 -11.19 -42.54 -9.20
C GLN A 363 -10.28 -43.69 -9.68
N GLY A 364 -10.68 -44.93 -9.43
CA GLY A 364 -10.03 -46.12 -9.99
C GLY A 364 -9.94 -46.09 -11.51
N VAL A 365 -9.11 -46.97 -12.09
CA VAL A 365 -8.78 -46.99 -13.52
C VAL A 365 -10.03 -46.99 -14.43
N PHE A 366 -11.07 -47.80 -14.12
CA PHE A 366 -12.29 -47.85 -14.87
C PHE A 366 -13.13 -46.58 -14.79
N GLY A 367 -13.20 -45.97 -13.59
CA GLY A 367 -13.90 -44.70 -13.40
C GLY A 367 -13.25 -43.54 -14.18
N ARG A 368 -11.93 -43.48 -14.20
CA ARG A 368 -11.17 -42.49 -14.99
C ARG A 368 -11.41 -42.68 -16.50
N ALA A 369 -11.34 -43.92 -17.02
CA ALA A 369 -11.56 -44.19 -18.43
C ALA A 369 -12.95 -43.74 -18.88
N TRP A 370 -13.97 -44.04 -18.06
CA TRP A 370 -15.34 -43.64 -18.34
C TRP A 370 -15.53 -42.11 -18.28
N SER A 371 -14.92 -41.46 -17.31
CA SER A 371 -14.96 -40.02 -17.14
C SER A 371 -14.27 -39.29 -18.31
N ASN A 372 -13.14 -39.81 -18.80
CA ASN A 372 -12.43 -39.25 -19.95
C ASN A 372 -13.29 -39.35 -21.25
N ILE A 373 -14.01 -40.43 -21.43
CA ILE A 373 -14.96 -40.56 -22.56
C ILE A 373 -16.07 -39.50 -22.47
N LYS A 374 -16.65 -39.33 -21.27
CA LYS A 374 -17.65 -38.29 -21.03
C LYS A 374 -17.11 -36.89 -21.30
N LEU A 375 -15.88 -36.57 -20.83
CA LEU A 375 -15.23 -35.30 -21.08
C LEU A 375 -15.00 -35.03 -22.56
N LEU A 376 -14.59 -36.06 -23.33
CA LEU A 376 -14.39 -35.95 -24.77
C LEU A 376 -15.67 -35.62 -25.50
N VAL A 377 -16.78 -36.30 -25.14
CA VAL A 377 -18.10 -36.01 -25.67
C VAL A 377 -18.56 -34.60 -25.28
N TYR A 378 -18.33 -34.20 -24.03
CA TYR A 378 -18.68 -32.86 -23.55
C TYR A 378 -17.94 -31.76 -24.32
N ARG A 379 -16.61 -31.91 -24.51
CA ARG A 379 -15.80 -30.99 -25.33
C ARG A 379 -16.34 -30.84 -26.74
N PHE A 380 -16.63 -31.98 -27.39
CA PHE A 380 -17.16 -31.97 -28.76
C PHE A 380 -18.49 -31.22 -28.89
N LEU A 381 -19.39 -31.36 -27.88
CA LEU A 381 -20.67 -30.66 -27.88
C LEU A 381 -20.54 -29.14 -27.58
N MET A 382 -19.53 -28.72 -26.83
CA MET A 382 -19.33 -27.32 -26.49
C MET A 382 -18.48 -26.53 -27.52
N GLU A 383 -17.78 -27.23 -28.43
CA GLU A 383 -17.06 -26.61 -29.57
C GLU A 383 -17.97 -26.27 -30.73
N GLU A 384 -19.23 -26.77 -30.76
CA GLU A 384 -20.23 -26.51 -31.81
C GLU A 384 -21.17 -25.31 -31.47
N GLU A 385 -21.09 -24.71 -30.30
CA GLU A 385 -21.77 -23.45 -29.89
C GLU A 385 -20.82 -22.23 -29.96
#